data_401533ea2684c66fc1a79bc969231bbb
#
_entry.id   401533ea2684c66fc1a79bc969231bbb
#
_cell.length_a   1.000
_cell.length_b   1.000
_cell.length_c   1.000
_cell.angle_alpha   90.00
_cell.angle_beta   90.00
_cell.angle_gamma   90.00
#
_symmetry.space_group_name_H-M   'P 1'
#
loop_
_entity.id
_entity.type
_entity.pdbx_description
1 polymer ?
#
loop_
_entity_poly.entity_id
_entity_poly.type
_entity_poly.pdbx_seq_one_letter_code
_entity_poly.pdbx_strand_id
1 'polypeptide(L)' 'MTAEIWEGSFYCVKCKAKRDAKGEVVVNAKGTKMAKGKCPVCNTTVTRILG' A
#
# COMPACT_ATOMS: atom_id res chain seq x y z
N MET A 1 7.93 -17.17 -6.77
CA MET A 1 7.70 -15.87 -6.13
C MET A 1 6.79 -15.03 -6.98
N THR A 2 5.62 -14.80 -6.48
CA THR A 2 4.65 -14.00 -7.19
C THR A 2 4.43 -12.72 -6.41
N ALA A 3 4.93 -11.62 -6.95
CA ALA A 3 4.62 -10.31 -6.43
C ALA A 3 3.41 -9.81 -7.19
N GLU A 4 2.33 -9.55 -6.49
CA GLU A 4 1.14 -8.99 -7.09
C GLU A 4 1.14 -7.49 -6.88
N ILE A 5 0.75 -6.77 -7.92
CA ILE A 5 0.63 -5.33 -7.83
C ILE A 5 -0.83 -4.99 -7.57
N TRP A 6 -1.05 -4.18 -6.56
CA TRP A 6 -2.38 -3.71 -6.20
C TRP A 6 -2.44 -2.21 -6.38
N GLU A 7 -3.44 -1.77 -7.12
CA GLU A 7 -3.67 -0.35 -7.34
C GLU A 7 -4.92 0.07 -6.61
N GLY A 8 -4.85 1.18 -5.93
CA GLY A 8 -6.01 1.72 -5.23
C GLY A 8 -5.64 2.86 -4.34
N SER A 9 -6.58 3.25 -3.48
CA SER A 9 -6.39 4.38 -2.58
C SER A 9 -5.57 3.96 -1.37
N PHE A 10 -4.51 4.68 -1.12
CA PHE A 10 -3.75 4.58 0.11
C PHE A 10 -3.92 5.87 0.90
N TYR A 11 -3.88 5.77 2.19
CA TYR A 11 -3.89 6.96 3.02
C TYR A 11 -2.45 7.35 3.35
N CYS A 12 -2.07 8.54 2.94
CA CYS A 12 -0.75 9.07 3.24
C CYS A 12 -0.83 9.90 4.52
N VAL A 13 -0.20 9.42 5.58
CA VAL A 13 -0.22 10.12 6.87
C VAL A 13 0.56 11.42 6.84
N LYS A 14 1.55 11.51 5.96
CA LYS A 14 2.36 12.71 5.84
C LYS A 14 1.63 13.81 5.09
N CYS A 15 0.92 13.44 4.02
CA CYS A 15 0.10 14.38 3.26
C CYS A 15 -1.27 14.59 3.87
N LYS A 16 -1.67 13.72 4.79
CA LYS A 16 -2.98 13.71 5.44
C LYS A 16 -4.12 13.66 4.43
N ALA A 17 -3.91 12.89 3.37
CA ALA A 17 -4.89 12.76 2.31
C ALA A 17 -4.78 11.40 1.66
N LYS A 18 -5.88 10.94 1.09
CA LYS A 18 -5.90 9.70 0.33
C LYS A 18 -5.30 9.95 -1.05
N ARG A 19 -4.46 9.03 -1.50
CA ARG A 19 -3.83 9.11 -2.80
C ARG A 19 -3.93 7.77 -3.50
N ASP A 20 -4.16 7.81 -4.79
CA ASP A 20 -4.10 6.61 -5.60
C ASP A 20 -2.64 6.27 -5.86
N ALA A 21 -2.28 5.05 -5.56
CA ALA A 21 -0.90 4.61 -5.73
C ALA A 21 -0.89 3.13 -6.05
N LYS A 22 0.24 2.69 -6.57
CA LYS A 22 0.48 1.26 -6.78
C LYS A 22 1.26 0.74 -5.60
N GLY A 23 0.86 -0.43 -5.15
CA GLY A 23 1.53 -1.10 -4.06
C GLY A 23 1.80 -2.54 -4.38
N GLU A 24 2.64 -3.16 -3.59
CA GLU A 24 2.94 -4.56 -3.71
C GLU A 24 2.15 -5.32 -2.66
N VAL A 25 1.49 -6.39 -3.08
CA VAL A 25 0.73 -7.22 -2.14
C VAL A 25 1.68 -8.11 -1.37
N VAL A 26 1.61 -8.03 -0.06
CA VAL A 26 2.44 -8.83 0.83
C VAL A 26 1.52 -9.58 1.78
N VAL A 27 1.77 -10.87 1.95
CA VAL A 27 1.03 -11.68 2.92
C VAL A 27 1.95 -11.90 4.12
N ASN A 28 1.49 -11.50 5.30
CA ASN A 28 2.29 -11.70 6.50
C ASN A 28 2.09 -13.12 7.07
N ALA A 29 2.79 -13.41 8.16
CA ALA A 29 2.75 -14.75 8.78
C ALA A 29 1.38 -15.14 9.27
N LYS A 30 0.51 -14.16 9.53
CA LYS A 30 -0.86 -14.41 9.99
C LYS A 30 -1.83 -14.65 8.85
N GLY A 31 -1.36 -14.56 7.61
CA GLY A 31 -2.21 -14.72 6.45
C GLY A 31 -2.96 -13.45 6.05
N THR A 32 -2.58 -12.32 6.62
CA THR A 32 -3.19 -11.04 6.29
C THR A 32 -2.53 -10.45 5.06
N LYS A 33 -3.35 -10.09 4.10
CA LYS A 33 -2.85 -9.44 2.88
C LYS A 33 -2.75 -7.95 3.10
N MET A 34 -1.63 -7.39 2.72
CA MET A 34 -1.38 -5.96 2.81
C MET A 34 -0.80 -5.45 1.52
N ALA A 35 -1.19 -4.25 1.14
CA ALA A 35 -0.57 -3.59 0.00
C ALA A 35 0.38 -2.52 0.53
N LYS A 36 1.60 -2.55 0.05
CA LYS A 36 2.62 -1.55 0.39
C LYS A 36 2.97 -0.75 -0.84
N GLY A 37 2.92 0.55 -0.72
CA GLY A 37 3.26 1.41 -1.83
C GLY A 37 3.92 2.68 -1.34
N LYS A 38 4.14 3.61 -2.24
CA LYS A 38 4.69 4.91 -1.90
C LYS A 38 3.75 6.00 -2.37
N CYS A 39 3.59 7.00 -1.54
CA CYS A 39 2.84 8.17 -1.92
C CYS A 39 3.55 8.88 -3.08
N PRO A 40 2.85 9.18 -4.18
CA PRO A 40 3.50 9.84 -5.32
C PRO A 40 3.85 11.30 -5.06
N VAL A 41 3.36 11.86 -3.98
CA VAL A 41 3.59 13.28 -3.65
C VAL A 41 4.76 13.44 -2.71
N CYS A 42 4.80 12.67 -1.64
CA CYS A 42 5.82 12.84 -0.60
C CYS A 42 6.78 11.66 -0.48
N ASN A 43 6.62 10.63 -1.31
CA ASN A 43 7.44 9.41 -1.30
C ASN A 43 7.44 8.68 0.04
N THR A 44 6.41 8.89 0.83
CA THR A 44 6.27 8.18 2.10
C THR A 44 5.70 6.80 1.85
N THR A 45 6.26 5.81 2.50
CA THR A 45 5.73 4.45 2.39
C THR A 45 4.35 4.39 3.02
N VAL A 46 3.39 3.90 2.26
CA VAL A 46 2.02 3.74 2.72
C VAL A 46 1.63 2.28 2.65
N THR A 47 0.74 1.89 3.52
CA THR A 47 0.32 0.49 3.62
C THR A 47 -1.18 0.43 3.77
N ARG A 48 -1.79 -0.57 3.14
CA ARG A 48 -3.22 -0.79 3.27
C ARG A 48 -3.48 -2.27 3.52
N ILE A 49 -4.34 -2.55 4.47
CA ILE A 49 -4.74 -3.92 4.77
C ILE A 49 -5.89 -4.32 3.84
N LEU A 50 -5.72 -5.43 3.15
CA LEU A 50 -6.67 -5.87 2.13
C LEU A 50 -7.62 -6.97 2.62
N GLY A 51 -7.26 -7.65 3.65
CA GLY A 51 -8.13 -8.73 4.09
C GLY A 51 -7.95 -9.19 5.49
#